data_d9952dde96c869b33bf669999989f3bb
#
_entry.id   d9952dde96c869b33bf669999989f3bb
#
_cell.length_a   1.000
_cell.length_b   1.000
_cell.length_c   1.000
_cell.angle_alpha   90.00
_cell.angle_beta   90.00
_cell.angle_gamma   90.00
#
_symmetry.space_group_name_H-M   'P 1'
#
loop_
_entity.id
_entity.type
_entity.pdbx_description
1 polymer ?
#
loop_
_entity_poly.entity_id
_entity_poly.type
_entity_poly.pdbx_seq_one_letter_code
_entity_poly.pdbx_strand_id
1 'polypeptide(L)'
;MGLTKIASKVFLPRQKELERHYINPEKIQHHVLKHLVEKGCETEYGRTHIFSGINNYSDFTKNVPINTYEELKNDIDRMRHGEQDVLWPGLIKWFAKSSGTTNDKSKFIPVSNAGLHRIHYKGGADVVALYLRNNPQSRLFDGKSLILGGSHSPNYNVEGSLVGDLSAILIENINPIANLFRVPKKQTALLSDFETKRDRIARECMNANVTNISGVPSWMLSVLVRMMELSGKKHIEEVWPNLEVFFHGGIAFGPYRKQYEDLIQSPNMHYMETYNASEGFFGIQDNPDDPAMLLMLDYDVFYEFIPLEEVNAESPTVVPLEGVEIGRNYAMVITTSCGLWRYLIGDTVMFTSTKPYKFVITGRTKYFINAFGEELIMDNAEKGLAYACKETGAQVLEYTAAPVYMDENAKCRHQWLIEFSQEPDDLKKFGDCLDHYLQQINSDYEAKRSHDITLQHLEVVKAREGLFNDWLKMKGKLGGQHKVPRLSNSRKNMDELLELNQE
;
A
#
# COMPACT_ATOMS: atom_id res chain seq x y z
N MET A 1 -32.67 20.55 -2.42
CA MET A 1 -31.24 20.77 -2.05
C MET A 1 -30.61 19.36 -2.00
N GLY A 2 -29.61 19.03 -2.85
CA GLY A 2 -29.04 17.68 -2.89
C GLY A 2 -28.40 17.28 -1.56
N LEU A 3 -28.34 15.97 -1.26
CA LEU A 3 -27.74 15.46 -0.03
C LEU A 3 -26.28 15.90 0.12
N THR A 4 -25.55 15.99 -1.00
CA THR A 4 -24.15 16.45 -1.02
C THR A 4 -24.00 17.87 -0.45
N LYS A 5 -24.92 18.80 -0.75
CA LYS A 5 -24.86 20.17 -0.19
C LYS A 5 -25.09 20.20 1.34
N ILE A 6 -25.88 19.26 1.85
CA ILE A 6 -26.08 19.12 3.31
C ILE A 6 -24.83 18.51 3.94
N ALA A 7 -24.32 17.42 3.37
CA ALA A 7 -23.12 16.74 3.84
C ALA A 7 -21.89 17.66 3.81
N SER A 8 -21.70 18.47 2.77
CA SER A 8 -20.60 19.44 2.68
C SER A 8 -20.46 20.33 3.91
N LYS A 9 -21.61 20.71 4.53
CA LYS A 9 -21.59 21.54 5.75
C LYS A 9 -20.98 20.82 6.95
N VAL A 10 -21.06 19.49 6.98
CA VAL A 10 -20.43 18.66 8.04
C VAL A 10 -18.91 18.67 7.92
N PHE A 11 -18.39 18.79 6.71
CA PHE A 11 -16.95 18.78 6.43
C PHE A 11 -16.28 20.17 6.49
N LEU A 12 -17.05 21.26 6.44
CA LEU A 12 -16.51 22.63 6.50
C LEU A 12 -15.62 22.92 7.73
N PRO A 13 -15.99 22.53 8.95
CA PRO A 13 -15.13 22.74 10.13
C PRO A 13 -13.78 22.05 9.97
N ARG A 14 -13.78 20.83 9.42
CA ARG A 14 -12.55 20.05 9.22
C ARG A 14 -11.63 20.69 8.18
N GLN A 15 -12.19 21.28 7.13
CA GLN A 15 -11.39 22.01 6.13
C GLN A 15 -10.58 23.15 6.78
N LYS A 16 -11.19 23.89 7.73
CA LYS A 16 -10.51 24.94 8.49
C LYS A 16 -9.42 24.38 9.42
N GLU A 17 -9.62 23.20 9.99
CA GLU A 17 -8.60 22.56 10.79
C GLU A 17 -7.40 22.14 9.95
N LEU A 18 -7.62 21.65 8.74
CA LEU A 18 -6.56 21.29 7.79
C LEU A 18 -5.67 22.49 7.39
N GLU A 19 -6.20 23.73 7.46
CA GLU A 19 -5.41 24.94 7.25
C GLU A 19 -4.26 25.07 8.28
N ARG A 20 -4.39 24.47 9.48
CA ARG A 20 -3.31 24.45 10.48
C ARG A 20 -2.09 23.64 10.05
N HIS A 21 -2.27 22.66 9.15
CA HIS A 21 -1.18 21.90 8.55
C HIS A 21 -0.24 22.79 7.71
N TYR A 22 -0.76 23.92 7.24
CA TYR A 22 0.00 24.93 6.49
C TYR A 22 0.71 25.94 7.41
N ILE A 23 0.15 26.19 8.60
CA ILE A 23 0.59 27.29 9.48
C ILE A 23 1.58 26.82 10.55
N ASN A 24 1.31 25.69 11.20
CA ASN A 24 2.06 25.20 12.34
C ASN A 24 2.24 23.67 12.30
N PRO A 25 2.81 23.09 11.24
CA PRO A 25 2.90 21.63 11.06
C PRO A 25 3.73 20.96 12.18
N GLU A 26 4.86 21.53 12.54
CA GLU A 26 5.78 20.98 13.55
C GLU A 26 5.10 20.93 14.93
N LYS A 27 4.36 21.98 15.28
CA LYS A 27 3.61 22.04 16.54
C LYS A 27 2.54 20.93 16.63
N ILE A 28 1.90 20.62 15.51
CA ILE A 28 0.95 19.51 15.45
C ILE A 28 1.67 18.20 15.74
N GLN A 29 2.79 17.94 15.09
CA GLN A 29 3.57 16.72 15.28
C GLN A 29 4.15 16.58 16.69
N HIS A 30 4.66 17.64 17.29
CA HIS A 30 5.09 17.62 18.69
C HIS A 30 3.92 17.30 19.65
N HIS A 31 2.72 17.83 19.37
CA HIS A 31 1.54 17.49 20.17
C HIS A 31 1.13 16.03 20.02
N VAL A 32 1.19 15.50 18.77
CA VAL A 32 0.92 14.09 18.51
C VAL A 32 1.92 13.20 19.24
N LEU A 33 3.23 13.47 19.16
CA LEU A 33 4.24 12.70 19.88
C LEU A 33 3.97 12.68 21.39
N LYS A 34 3.75 13.87 21.99
CA LYS A 34 3.43 13.99 23.41
C LYS A 34 2.21 13.14 23.78
N HIS A 35 1.13 13.25 23.00
CA HIS A 35 -0.09 12.46 23.22
C HIS A 35 0.16 10.95 23.16
N LEU A 36 0.92 10.47 22.17
CA LEU A 36 1.25 9.05 22.01
C LEU A 36 2.08 8.52 23.19
N VAL A 37 3.11 9.26 23.60
CA VAL A 37 3.97 8.90 24.74
C VAL A 37 3.16 8.87 26.05
N GLU A 38 2.33 9.89 26.30
CA GLU A 38 1.46 9.92 27.48
C GLU A 38 0.49 8.74 27.53
N LYS A 39 -0.10 8.37 26.38
CA LYS A 39 -1.01 7.20 26.28
C LYS A 39 -0.27 5.89 26.44
N GLY A 40 0.93 5.76 25.88
CA GLY A 40 1.74 4.54 25.96
C GLY A 40 2.43 4.33 27.31
N CYS A 41 2.44 5.32 28.22
CA CYS A 41 3.24 5.33 29.44
C CYS A 41 2.98 4.10 30.34
N GLU A 42 1.74 3.64 30.44
CA GLU A 42 1.36 2.52 31.31
C GLU A 42 1.49 1.14 30.63
N THR A 43 1.88 1.09 29.37
CA THR A 43 2.14 -0.18 28.68
C THR A 43 3.46 -0.80 29.14
N GLU A 44 3.65 -2.09 28.89
CA GLU A 44 4.91 -2.77 29.16
C GLU A 44 6.06 -2.10 28.37
N TYR A 45 5.83 -1.85 27.08
CA TYR A 45 6.79 -1.15 26.22
C TYR A 45 7.13 0.25 26.76
N GLY A 46 6.12 1.02 27.18
CA GLY A 46 6.31 2.35 27.73
C GLY A 46 7.11 2.36 29.04
N ARG A 47 6.88 1.38 29.92
CA ARG A 47 7.67 1.21 31.17
C ARG A 47 9.11 0.80 30.85
N THR A 48 9.31 -0.15 29.92
CA THR A 48 10.65 -0.62 29.50
C THR A 48 11.46 0.52 28.90
N HIS A 49 10.83 1.40 28.13
CA HIS A 49 11.48 2.54 27.46
C HIS A 49 11.35 3.87 28.22
N ILE A 50 10.96 3.83 29.51
CA ILE A 50 10.93 4.97 30.43
C ILE A 50 10.13 6.15 29.87
N PHE A 51 8.93 5.90 29.34
CA PHE A 51 8.08 6.96 28.76
C PHE A 51 7.74 8.08 29.74
N SER A 52 7.66 7.78 31.02
CA SER A 52 7.46 8.78 32.07
C SER A 52 8.57 9.85 32.15
N GLY A 53 9.76 9.56 31.61
CA GLY A 53 10.90 10.48 31.56
C GLY A 53 11.03 11.24 30.23
N ILE A 54 10.14 10.98 29.23
CA ILE A 54 10.22 11.61 27.92
C ILE A 54 9.46 12.94 27.95
N ASN A 55 10.19 14.06 27.87
CA ASN A 55 9.64 15.40 27.87
C ASN A 55 9.71 16.09 26.50
N ASN A 56 10.58 15.61 25.61
CA ASN A 56 10.84 16.18 24.28
C ASN A 56 11.32 15.12 23.30
N TYR A 57 11.52 15.53 22.06
CA TYR A 57 11.98 14.65 20.98
C TYR A 57 13.34 14.01 21.25
N SER A 58 14.29 14.76 21.84
CA SER A 58 15.61 14.22 22.19
C SER A 58 15.54 13.10 23.24
N ASP A 59 14.66 13.24 24.23
CA ASP A 59 14.45 12.17 25.22
C ASP A 59 13.81 10.95 24.55
N PHE A 60 12.86 11.18 23.64
CA PHE A 60 12.20 10.11 22.88
C PHE A 60 13.19 9.28 22.06
N THR A 61 14.07 9.93 21.29
CA THR A 61 15.06 9.24 20.45
C THR A 61 16.12 8.49 21.24
N LYS A 62 16.45 8.93 22.46
CA LYS A 62 17.40 8.25 23.36
C LYS A 62 16.82 6.99 23.99
N ASN A 63 15.51 6.99 24.31
CA ASN A 63 14.88 5.92 25.07
C ASN A 63 14.21 4.88 24.15
N VAL A 64 13.78 5.28 22.96
CA VAL A 64 13.02 4.42 22.04
C VAL A 64 13.86 4.10 20.81
N PRO A 65 14.22 2.83 20.57
CA PRO A 65 14.95 2.44 19.36
C PRO A 65 14.07 2.52 18.12
N ILE A 66 14.70 2.56 16.94
CA ILE A 66 14.00 2.27 15.67
C ILE A 66 13.70 0.78 15.66
N ASN A 67 12.46 0.45 15.29
CA ASN A 67 11.99 -0.92 15.20
C ASN A 67 11.60 -1.28 13.77
N THR A 68 11.93 -2.48 13.36
CA THR A 68 11.29 -3.18 12.24
C THR A 68 10.17 -4.08 12.75
N TYR A 69 9.49 -4.79 11.86
CA TYR A 69 8.47 -5.76 12.29
C TYR A 69 9.07 -6.89 13.14
N GLU A 70 10.28 -7.32 12.84
CA GLU A 70 10.90 -8.46 13.54
C GLU A 70 11.20 -8.14 15.02
N GLU A 71 11.55 -6.88 15.34
CA GLU A 71 11.74 -6.47 16.74
C GLU A 71 10.42 -6.42 17.52
N LEU A 72 9.29 -6.05 16.87
CA LEU A 72 7.98 -5.95 17.53
C LEU A 72 7.13 -7.23 17.42
N LYS A 73 7.54 -8.20 16.63
CA LYS A 73 6.76 -9.40 16.28
C LYS A 73 6.31 -10.19 17.50
N ASN A 74 7.19 -10.42 18.46
CA ASN A 74 6.87 -11.18 19.67
C ASN A 74 5.79 -10.49 20.50
N ASP A 75 5.89 -9.16 20.64
CA ASP A 75 4.90 -8.37 21.38
C ASP A 75 3.57 -8.30 20.64
N ILE A 76 3.60 -8.17 19.32
CA ILE A 76 2.40 -8.25 18.48
C ILE A 76 1.73 -9.63 18.61
N ASP A 77 2.50 -10.70 18.64
CA ASP A 77 1.97 -12.05 18.84
C ASP A 77 1.32 -12.22 20.22
N ARG A 78 1.91 -11.69 21.28
CA ARG A 78 1.29 -11.66 22.63
C ARG A 78 -0.05 -10.93 22.60
N MET A 79 -0.11 -9.77 21.93
CA MET A 79 -1.35 -9.02 21.75
C MET A 79 -2.40 -9.82 20.96
N ARG A 80 -2.00 -10.59 19.94
CA ARG A 80 -2.89 -11.48 19.18
C ARG A 80 -3.44 -12.63 20.04
N HIS A 81 -2.73 -13.03 21.09
CA HIS A 81 -3.20 -14.01 22.06
C HIS A 81 -4.01 -13.37 23.21
N GLY A 82 -4.30 -12.07 23.12
CA GLY A 82 -5.19 -11.36 24.06
C GLY A 82 -4.49 -10.68 25.22
N GLU A 83 -3.17 -10.63 25.21
CA GLU A 83 -2.43 -9.88 26.22
C GLU A 83 -2.66 -8.39 26.03
N GLN A 84 -3.00 -7.70 27.13
CA GLN A 84 -3.32 -6.26 27.13
C GLN A 84 -2.10 -5.45 27.55
N ASP A 85 -2.12 -4.15 27.21
CA ASP A 85 -1.14 -3.17 27.65
C ASP A 85 0.32 -3.54 27.30
N VAL A 86 0.53 -4.27 26.20
CA VAL A 86 1.87 -4.63 25.70
C VAL A 86 2.51 -3.44 24.97
N LEU A 87 2.10 -3.18 23.72
CA LEU A 87 2.60 -2.05 22.91
C LEU A 87 1.67 -0.84 22.97
N TRP A 88 0.36 -1.05 23.19
CA TRP A 88 -0.65 -0.01 23.27
C TRP A 88 -1.68 -0.36 24.35
N PRO A 89 -2.28 0.65 25.03
CA PRO A 89 -3.22 0.38 26.11
C PRO A 89 -4.44 -0.41 25.71
N GLY A 90 -4.84 -1.35 26.56
CA GLY A 90 -6.02 -2.16 26.46
C GLY A 90 -5.91 -3.34 25.48
N LEU A 91 -7.04 -3.99 25.24
CA LEU A 91 -7.13 -5.14 24.35
C LEU A 91 -7.19 -4.71 22.89
N ILE A 92 -6.27 -5.20 22.07
CA ILE A 92 -6.31 -5.04 20.62
C ILE A 92 -7.08 -6.21 20.01
N LYS A 93 -8.17 -5.89 19.30
CA LYS A 93 -9.05 -6.89 18.70
C LYS A 93 -8.81 -7.14 17.23
N TRP A 94 -8.17 -6.21 16.52
CA TRP A 94 -8.02 -6.29 15.08
C TRP A 94 -6.56 -6.26 14.67
N PHE A 95 -6.21 -7.15 13.75
CA PHE A 95 -4.87 -7.25 13.21
C PHE A 95 -4.94 -7.26 11.68
N ALA A 96 -4.44 -6.19 11.08
CA ALA A 96 -4.36 -6.10 9.64
C ALA A 96 -3.24 -7.01 9.13
N LYS A 97 -3.60 -7.89 8.18
CA LYS A 97 -2.65 -8.77 7.52
C LYS A 97 -1.98 -8.00 6.40
N SER A 98 -0.67 -7.91 6.44
CA SER A 98 0.16 -7.33 5.39
C SER A 98 1.20 -8.35 4.94
N SER A 99 1.56 -8.32 3.67
CA SER A 99 2.55 -9.23 3.12
C SER A 99 3.97 -8.88 3.56
N GLY A 100 4.83 -9.88 3.60
CA GLY A 100 6.27 -9.67 3.60
C GLY A 100 7.00 -9.66 4.93
N THR A 101 7.15 -10.83 5.57
CA THR A 101 8.30 -11.12 6.44
C THR A 101 9.15 -12.23 5.86
N THR A 102 10.43 -12.25 6.25
CA THR A 102 11.42 -13.21 5.79
C THR A 102 11.10 -14.67 6.13
N ASN A 103 10.32 -14.93 7.18
CA ASN A 103 10.05 -16.28 7.70
C ASN A 103 8.57 -16.64 7.80
N ASP A 104 7.64 -15.66 7.79
CA ASP A 104 6.19 -15.87 7.84
C ASP A 104 5.54 -15.29 6.59
N LYS A 105 4.51 -15.97 6.09
CA LYS A 105 3.74 -15.53 4.92
C LYS A 105 3.05 -14.16 5.09
N SER A 106 2.96 -13.60 6.30
CA SER A 106 2.25 -12.33 6.56
C SER A 106 2.72 -11.64 7.82
N LYS A 107 2.74 -10.31 7.80
CA LYS A 107 2.82 -9.45 8.99
C LYS A 107 1.42 -9.25 9.57
N PHE A 108 1.35 -9.08 10.88
CA PHE A 108 0.09 -8.77 11.57
C PHE A 108 0.23 -7.40 12.25
N ILE A 109 -0.34 -6.39 11.65
CA ILE A 109 -0.26 -5.02 12.14
C ILE A 109 -1.43 -4.78 13.11
N PRO A 110 -1.16 -4.39 14.37
CA PRO A 110 -2.22 -4.11 15.32
C PRO A 110 -3.07 -2.92 14.85
N VAL A 111 -4.39 -3.03 14.97
CA VAL A 111 -5.33 -1.94 14.68
C VAL A 111 -6.12 -1.67 15.95
N SER A 112 -5.73 -0.64 16.68
CA SER A 112 -6.40 -0.22 17.91
C SER A 112 -7.74 0.48 17.60
N ASN A 113 -8.59 0.61 18.61
CA ASN A 113 -9.80 1.43 18.47
C ASN A 113 -9.47 2.90 18.15
N ALA A 114 -8.38 3.44 18.73
CA ALA A 114 -7.88 4.76 18.40
C ALA A 114 -7.43 4.81 16.93
N GLY A 115 -6.68 3.81 16.46
CA GLY A 115 -6.25 3.71 15.06
C GLY A 115 -7.41 3.66 14.08
N LEU A 116 -8.47 2.86 14.36
CA LEU A 116 -9.67 2.85 13.52
C LEU A 116 -10.27 4.24 13.35
N HIS A 117 -10.47 4.97 14.47
CA HIS A 117 -11.22 6.22 14.44
C HIS A 117 -10.35 7.44 14.13
N ARG A 118 -9.14 7.53 14.66
CA ARG A 118 -8.29 8.72 14.60
C ARG A 118 -7.28 8.67 13.45
N ILE A 119 -7.04 7.48 12.88
CA ILE A 119 -6.19 7.29 11.69
C ILE A 119 -7.08 7.02 10.48
N HIS A 120 -7.66 5.83 10.38
CA HIS A 120 -8.26 5.36 9.14
C HIS A 120 -9.60 6.03 8.80
N TYR A 121 -10.56 6.08 9.72
CA TYR A 121 -11.85 6.72 9.43
C TYR A 121 -11.73 8.24 9.31
N LYS A 122 -10.85 8.86 10.10
CA LYS A 122 -10.53 10.28 9.97
C LYS A 122 -9.91 10.57 8.60
N GLY A 123 -8.94 9.74 8.17
CA GLY A 123 -8.34 9.83 6.84
C GLY A 123 -9.38 9.72 5.74
N GLY A 124 -10.25 8.71 5.79
CA GLY A 124 -11.35 8.56 4.83
C GLY A 124 -12.31 9.78 4.81
N ALA A 125 -12.61 10.37 5.97
CA ALA A 125 -13.43 11.57 6.04
C ALA A 125 -12.72 12.79 5.43
N ASP A 126 -11.40 12.91 5.61
CA ASP A 126 -10.62 14.02 5.07
C ASP A 126 -10.41 13.92 3.55
N VAL A 127 -10.35 12.71 2.99
CA VAL A 127 -10.42 12.50 1.53
C VAL A 127 -11.68 13.14 0.97
N VAL A 128 -12.83 12.87 1.59
CA VAL A 128 -14.11 13.46 1.19
C VAL A 128 -14.11 14.98 1.40
N ALA A 129 -13.59 15.46 2.52
CA ALA A 129 -13.54 16.90 2.83
C ALA A 129 -12.71 17.68 1.80
N LEU A 130 -11.53 17.15 1.43
CA LEU A 130 -10.65 17.76 0.44
C LEU A 130 -11.23 17.68 -0.97
N TYR A 131 -11.85 16.55 -1.33
CA TYR A 131 -12.53 16.42 -2.61
C TYR A 131 -13.67 17.44 -2.76
N LEU A 132 -14.55 17.57 -1.76
CA LEU A 132 -15.67 18.52 -1.76
C LEU A 132 -15.20 19.97 -1.75
N ARG A 133 -14.05 20.28 -1.12
CA ARG A 133 -13.42 21.60 -1.18
C ARG A 133 -13.06 21.97 -2.62
N ASN A 134 -12.44 21.04 -3.33
CA ASN A 134 -11.99 21.24 -4.71
C ASN A 134 -13.13 21.19 -5.72
N ASN A 135 -14.23 20.49 -5.39
CA ASN A 135 -15.37 20.26 -6.28
C ASN A 135 -16.70 20.73 -5.65
N PRO A 136 -16.96 22.05 -5.57
CA PRO A 136 -18.17 22.59 -4.91
C PRO A 136 -19.49 22.16 -5.57
N GLN A 137 -19.45 21.71 -6.83
CA GLN A 137 -20.60 21.22 -7.60
C GLN A 137 -20.79 19.70 -7.52
N SER A 138 -19.94 19.01 -6.73
CA SER A 138 -19.99 17.55 -6.56
C SER A 138 -21.36 17.05 -6.15
N ARG A 139 -21.69 15.86 -6.61
CA ARG A 139 -22.90 15.09 -6.28
C ARG A 139 -22.56 13.80 -5.52
N LEU A 140 -21.39 13.76 -4.86
CA LEU A 140 -20.82 12.57 -4.21
C LEU A 140 -21.83 11.80 -3.37
N PHE A 141 -22.61 12.46 -2.53
CA PHE A 141 -23.60 11.86 -1.64
C PHE A 141 -25.02 11.73 -2.25
N ASP A 142 -25.21 12.14 -3.49
CA ASP A 142 -26.49 11.94 -4.19
C ASP A 142 -26.64 10.52 -4.73
N GLY A 143 -25.61 9.68 -4.54
CA GLY A 143 -25.57 8.27 -4.89
C GLY A 143 -24.85 7.41 -3.87
N LYS A 144 -24.29 6.29 -4.32
CA LYS A 144 -23.57 5.29 -3.53
C LYS A 144 -22.09 5.32 -3.81
N SER A 145 -21.31 4.98 -2.78
CA SER A 145 -19.88 4.70 -2.89
C SER A 145 -19.65 3.22 -3.12
N LEU A 146 -19.03 2.84 -4.23
CA LEU A 146 -18.53 1.48 -4.38
C LEU A 146 -17.18 1.38 -3.68
N ILE A 147 -17.13 0.64 -2.58
CA ILE A 147 -15.91 0.43 -1.79
C ILE A 147 -15.53 -1.03 -1.85
N LEU A 148 -14.36 -1.31 -2.44
CA LEU A 148 -13.80 -2.65 -2.43
C LEU A 148 -13.18 -2.95 -1.07
N GLY A 149 -13.40 -4.16 -0.58
CA GLY A 149 -12.78 -4.67 0.64
C GLY A 149 -12.11 -6.01 0.39
N GLY A 150 -11.07 -6.28 1.12
CA GLY A 150 -10.46 -7.61 1.18
C GLY A 150 -11.30 -8.60 1.97
N SER A 151 -10.66 -9.58 2.58
CA SER A 151 -11.31 -10.60 3.40
C SER A 151 -10.72 -10.60 4.82
N HIS A 152 -11.45 -11.18 5.76
CA HIS A 152 -10.97 -11.42 7.12
C HIS A 152 -11.47 -12.77 7.64
N SER A 153 -10.83 -13.23 8.69
CA SER A 153 -11.22 -14.41 9.47
C SER A 153 -11.22 -14.10 10.96
N PRO A 154 -11.97 -14.85 11.78
CA PRO A 154 -11.87 -14.73 13.22
C PRO A 154 -10.45 -15.02 13.71
N ASN A 155 -9.99 -14.25 14.69
CA ASN A 155 -8.86 -14.61 15.51
C ASN A 155 -9.39 -15.46 16.69
N TYR A 156 -9.23 -16.76 16.60
CA TYR A 156 -9.80 -17.69 17.58
C TYR A 156 -9.19 -17.59 18.99
N ASN A 157 -8.11 -16.84 19.17
CA ASN A 157 -7.49 -16.62 20.47
C ASN A 157 -8.27 -15.61 21.34
N VAL A 158 -9.05 -14.72 20.70
CA VAL A 158 -9.77 -13.64 21.38
C VAL A 158 -11.17 -13.50 20.82
N GLU A 159 -12.19 -13.51 21.66
CA GLU A 159 -13.58 -13.35 21.25
C GLU A 159 -13.82 -11.99 20.56
N GLY A 160 -14.45 -12.03 19.40
CA GLY A 160 -14.73 -10.84 18.59
C GLY A 160 -13.49 -10.19 17.95
N SER A 161 -12.35 -10.88 17.96
CA SER A 161 -11.13 -10.46 17.27
C SER A 161 -11.12 -10.94 15.82
N LEU A 162 -10.55 -10.10 14.93
CA LEU A 162 -10.46 -10.37 13.51
C LEU A 162 -9.01 -10.21 13.01
N VAL A 163 -8.67 -11.07 12.06
CA VAL A 163 -7.41 -11.01 11.31
C VAL A 163 -7.72 -10.98 9.82
N GLY A 164 -7.16 -10.05 9.06
CA GLY A 164 -7.38 -9.98 7.64
C GLY A 164 -6.96 -8.65 7.02
N ASP A 165 -7.41 -8.39 5.79
CA ASP A 165 -7.10 -7.14 5.13
C ASP A 165 -7.64 -5.93 5.92
N LEU A 166 -6.87 -4.84 5.98
CA LEU A 166 -7.29 -3.61 6.65
C LEU A 166 -8.67 -3.14 6.15
N SER A 167 -8.88 -3.15 4.84
CA SER A 167 -10.15 -2.74 4.24
C SER A 167 -11.33 -3.59 4.69
N ALA A 168 -11.12 -4.87 4.93
CA ALA A 168 -12.16 -5.76 5.49
C ALA A 168 -12.47 -5.41 6.95
N ILE A 169 -11.44 -5.16 7.76
CA ILE A 169 -11.59 -4.71 9.15
C ILE A 169 -12.35 -3.38 9.21
N LEU A 170 -12.03 -2.44 8.33
CA LEU A 170 -12.74 -1.15 8.24
C LEU A 170 -14.21 -1.33 7.84
N ILE A 171 -14.51 -2.17 6.84
CA ILE A 171 -15.88 -2.46 6.42
C ILE A 171 -16.66 -3.17 7.54
N GLU A 172 -16.02 -4.08 8.28
CA GLU A 172 -16.66 -4.78 9.40
C GLU A 172 -17.09 -3.82 10.50
N ASN A 173 -16.28 -2.82 10.80
CA ASN A 173 -16.50 -1.85 11.88
C ASN A 173 -17.11 -0.52 11.42
N ILE A 174 -17.52 -0.40 10.15
CA ILE A 174 -18.05 0.86 9.62
C ILE A 174 -19.31 1.30 10.33
N ASN A 175 -19.45 2.61 10.54
CA ASN A 175 -20.66 3.20 11.13
C ASN A 175 -21.90 2.78 10.31
N PRO A 176 -23.01 2.34 10.94
CA PRO A 176 -24.23 1.91 10.24
C PRO A 176 -24.80 2.97 9.28
N ILE A 177 -24.72 4.26 9.61
CA ILE A 177 -25.18 5.33 8.74
C ILE A 177 -24.30 5.42 7.48
N ALA A 178 -22.98 5.39 7.63
CA ALA A 178 -22.06 5.37 6.49
C ALA A 178 -22.26 4.13 5.61
N ASN A 179 -22.57 2.98 6.22
CA ASN A 179 -22.85 1.74 5.49
C ASN A 179 -24.10 1.83 4.60
N LEU A 180 -25.06 2.74 4.89
CA LEU A 180 -26.22 2.98 4.02
C LEU A 180 -25.86 3.62 2.68
N PHE A 181 -24.75 4.34 2.61
CA PHE A 181 -24.28 5.01 1.39
C PHE A 181 -23.28 4.17 0.59
N ARG A 182 -22.97 2.95 1.02
CA ARG A 182 -21.98 2.06 0.42
C ARG A 182 -22.62 0.92 -0.35
N VAL A 183 -21.97 0.50 -1.42
CA VAL A 183 -22.16 -0.77 -2.14
C VAL A 183 -20.80 -1.45 -2.33
N PRO A 184 -20.73 -2.79 -2.52
CA PRO A 184 -21.81 -3.77 -2.39
C PRO A 184 -22.23 -3.94 -0.92
N LYS A 185 -23.22 -4.79 -0.67
CA LYS A 185 -23.59 -5.17 0.71
C LYS A 185 -22.38 -5.77 1.43
N LYS A 186 -22.34 -5.63 2.76
CA LYS A 186 -21.23 -6.09 3.60
C LYS A 186 -20.88 -7.56 3.34
N GLN A 187 -21.88 -8.43 3.25
CA GLN A 187 -21.68 -9.86 2.97
C GLN A 187 -20.94 -10.12 1.64
N THR A 188 -21.27 -9.37 0.59
CA THR A 188 -20.60 -9.46 -0.71
C THR A 188 -19.19 -8.87 -0.65
N ALA A 189 -19.04 -7.72 0.01
CA ALA A 189 -17.76 -7.04 0.14
C ALA A 189 -16.68 -7.88 0.86
N LEU A 190 -17.09 -8.76 1.78
CA LEU A 190 -16.20 -9.54 2.65
C LEU A 190 -16.02 -11.00 2.20
N LEU A 191 -16.52 -11.39 1.04
CA LEU A 191 -16.26 -12.73 0.48
C LEU A 191 -14.75 -12.96 0.34
N SER A 192 -14.31 -14.17 0.63
CA SER A 192 -12.91 -14.57 0.49
C SER A 192 -12.53 -15.00 -0.93
N ASP A 193 -13.45 -15.69 -1.62
CA ASP A 193 -13.23 -16.11 -3.01
C ASP A 193 -13.33 -14.92 -3.96
N PHE A 194 -12.24 -14.61 -4.63
CA PHE A 194 -12.10 -13.41 -5.45
C PHE A 194 -13.03 -13.42 -6.69
N GLU A 195 -13.17 -14.55 -7.37
CA GLU A 195 -13.99 -14.64 -8.59
C GLU A 195 -15.47 -14.46 -8.28
N THR A 196 -15.96 -15.22 -7.29
CA THR A 196 -17.36 -15.10 -6.83
C THR A 196 -17.62 -13.68 -6.33
N LYS A 197 -16.68 -13.09 -5.61
CA LYS A 197 -16.76 -11.73 -5.09
C LYS A 197 -16.87 -10.72 -6.21
N ARG A 198 -15.96 -10.77 -7.18
CA ARG A 198 -15.92 -9.90 -8.35
C ARG A 198 -17.23 -9.96 -9.14
N ASP A 199 -17.71 -11.17 -9.46
CA ASP A 199 -18.95 -11.37 -10.22
C ASP A 199 -20.17 -10.85 -9.45
N ARG A 200 -20.25 -11.12 -8.13
CA ARG A 200 -21.33 -10.61 -7.27
C ARG A 200 -21.30 -9.09 -7.15
N ILE A 201 -20.13 -8.47 -6.97
CA ILE A 201 -19.99 -7.01 -6.92
C ILE A 201 -20.48 -6.40 -8.22
N ALA A 202 -20.02 -6.90 -9.37
CA ALA A 202 -20.43 -6.41 -10.67
C ALA A 202 -21.97 -6.48 -10.85
N ARG A 203 -22.61 -7.60 -10.53
CA ARG A 203 -24.07 -7.78 -10.62
C ARG A 203 -24.84 -6.91 -9.63
N GLU A 204 -24.38 -6.83 -8.37
CA GLU A 204 -25.06 -6.08 -7.32
C GLU A 204 -25.00 -4.57 -7.57
N CYS A 205 -23.84 -4.09 -8.07
CA CYS A 205 -23.59 -2.65 -8.21
C CYS A 205 -24.05 -2.08 -9.57
N MET A 206 -24.25 -2.92 -10.58
CA MET A 206 -24.63 -2.49 -11.93
C MET A 206 -25.89 -1.61 -11.94
N ASN A 207 -26.88 -1.91 -11.12
CA ASN A 207 -28.14 -1.16 -11.04
C ASN A 207 -28.15 -0.09 -9.96
N ALA A 208 -27.03 0.12 -9.26
CA ALA A 208 -26.93 1.16 -8.24
C ALA A 208 -26.53 2.50 -8.88
N ASN A 209 -27.03 3.60 -8.32
CA ASN A 209 -26.55 4.94 -8.67
C ASN A 209 -25.20 5.18 -7.99
N VAL A 210 -24.08 4.74 -8.60
CA VAL A 210 -22.75 4.92 -8.08
C VAL A 210 -22.21 6.28 -8.50
N THR A 211 -21.78 7.07 -7.52
CA THR A 211 -21.18 8.40 -7.73
C THR A 211 -19.68 8.41 -7.50
N ASN A 212 -19.19 7.46 -6.74
CA ASN A 212 -17.73 7.34 -6.49
C ASN A 212 -17.33 5.90 -6.27
N ILE A 213 -16.09 5.61 -6.59
CA ILE A 213 -15.46 4.30 -6.39
C ILE A 213 -14.21 4.47 -5.53
N SER A 214 -13.88 3.46 -4.71
CA SER A 214 -12.73 3.49 -3.81
C SER A 214 -12.07 2.11 -3.70
N GLY A 215 -10.76 2.06 -3.86
CA GLY A 215 -10.01 0.81 -3.77
C GLY A 215 -8.68 0.81 -4.50
N VAL A 216 -8.05 -0.36 -4.54
CA VAL A 216 -6.80 -0.59 -5.27
C VAL A 216 -7.08 -0.61 -6.77
N PRO A 217 -6.29 0.11 -7.60
CA PRO A 217 -6.53 0.23 -9.05
C PRO A 217 -6.69 -1.10 -9.78
N SER A 218 -5.82 -2.07 -9.57
CA SER A 218 -5.90 -3.38 -10.23
C SER A 218 -7.21 -4.13 -9.94
N TRP A 219 -7.66 -4.09 -8.68
CA TRP A 219 -8.87 -4.77 -8.25
C TRP A 219 -10.14 -4.08 -8.77
N MET A 220 -10.17 -2.75 -8.67
CA MET A 220 -11.29 -1.99 -9.18
C MET A 220 -11.44 -2.17 -10.69
N LEU A 221 -10.34 -2.13 -11.44
CA LEU A 221 -10.34 -2.37 -12.89
C LEU A 221 -10.95 -3.73 -13.23
N SER A 222 -10.55 -4.79 -12.51
CA SER A 222 -11.12 -6.14 -12.71
C SER A 222 -12.64 -6.18 -12.51
N VAL A 223 -13.18 -5.44 -11.53
CA VAL A 223 -14.62 -5.32 -11.29
C VAL A 223 -15.32 -4.55 -12.43
N LEU A 224 -14.72 -3.43 -12.86
CA LEU A 224 -15.26 -2.60 -13.94
C LEU A 224 -15.31 -3.36 -15.27
N VAL A 225 -14.23 -4.06 -15.64
CA VAL A 225 -14.18 -4.91 -16.83
C VAL A 225 -15.27 -5.99 -16.76
N ARG A 226 -15.41 -6.67 -15.62
CA ARG A 226 -16.45 -7.68 -15.43
C ARG A 226 -17.86 -7.11 -15.58
N MET A 227 -18.07 -5.89 -15.13
CA MET A 227 -19.35 -5.21 -15.27
C MET A 227 -19.66 -4.87 -16.73
N MET A 228 -18.66 -4.46 -17.52
CA MET A 228 -18.80 -4.23 -18.95
C MET A 228 -19.18 -5.52 -19.70
N GLU A 229 -18.50 -6.63 -19.40
CA GLU A 229 -18.84 -7.95 -19.96
C GLU A 229 -20.29 -8.35 -19.66
N LEU A 230 -20.75 -8.16 -18.43
CA LEU A 230 -22.11 -8.55 -18.02
C LEU A 230 -23.20 -7.63 -18.59
N SER A 231 -22.91 -6.35 -18.72
CA SER A 231 -23.88 -5.35 -19.21
C SER A 231 -23.95 -5.28 -20.74
N GLY A 232 -22.90 -5.73 -21.43
CA GLY A 232 -22.73 -5.54 -22.88
C GLY A 232 -22.50 -4.07 -23.28
N LYS A 233 -22.20 -3.20 -22.30
CA LYS A 233 -21.90 -1.79 -22.52
C LYS A 233 -20.41 -1.60 -22.84
N LYS A 234 -20.07 -0.45 -23.44
CA LYS A 234 -18.69 -0.11 -23.80
C LYS A 234 -18.02 0.78 -22.76
N HIS A 235 -18.78 1.68 -22.14
CA HIS A 235 -18.25 2.67 -21.22
C HIS A 235 -19.04 2.68 -19.90
N ILE A 236 -18.34 3.01 -18.81
CA ILE A 236 -18.87 2.98 -17.45
C ILE A 236 -20.01 3.99 -17.26
N GLU A 237 -19.96 5.14 -17.89
CA GLU A 237 -21.02 6.16 -17.82
C GLU A 237 -22.36 5.69 -18.40
N GLU A 238 -22.37 4.66 -19.23
CA GLU A 238 -23.59 4.04 -19.69
C GLU A 238 -24.29 3.20 -18.61
N VAL A 239 -23.55 2.81 -17.57
CA VAL A 239 -24.03 2.07 -16.38
C VAL A 239 -24.17 3.01 -15.19
N TRP A 240 -23.16 3.85 -14.96
CA TRP A 240 -23.13 4.82 -13.86
C TRP A 240 -22.96 6.26 -14.37
N PRO A 241 -24.00 6.88 -14.86
CA PRO A 241 -23.93 8.22 -15.47
C PRO A 241 -23.56 9.34 -14.50
N ASN A 242 -23.59 9.06 -13.18
CA ASN A 242 -23.25 10.02 -12.13
C ASN A 242 -21.91 9.72 -11.46
N LEU A 243 -21.11 8.79 -11.99
CA LEU A 243 -19.76 8.51 -11.46
C LEU A 243 -18.86 9.73 -11.71
N GLU A 244 -18.25 10.26 -10.65
CA GLU A 244 -17.46 11.49 -10.72
C GLU A 244 -16.06 11.37 -10.15
N VAL A 245 -15.75 10.35 -9.32
CA VAL A 245 -14.40 10.24 -8.72
C VAL A 245 -14.01 8.80 -8.38
N PHE A 246 -12.73 8.51 -8.57
CA PHE A 246 -12.04 7.33 -8.05
C PHE A 246 -11.01 7.74 -6.98
N PHE A 247 -11.26 7.35 -5.73
CA PHE A 247 -10.29 7.42 -4.65
C PHE A 247 -9.44 6.15 -4.67
N HIS A 248 -8.17 6.27 -5.01
CA HIS A 248 -7.29 5.12 -5.22
C HIS A 248 -6.03 5.20 -4.36
N GLY A 249 -5.39 4.06 -4.15
CA GLY A 249 -4.15 3.93 -3.41
C GLY A 249 -3.68 2.49 -3.30
N GLY A 250 -2.63 2.25 -2.53
CA GLY A 250 -2.06 0.94 -2.31
C GLY A 250 -1.03 0.50 -3.36
N ILE A 251 -1.21 0.90 -4.62
CA ILE A 251 -0.26 0.71 -5.73
C ILE A 251 -0.22 1.94 -6.62
N ALA A 252 0.84 2.09 -7.42
CA ALA A 252 0.97 3.18 -8.37
C ALA A 252 -0.17 3.19 -9.40
N PHE A 253 -0.82 4.32 -9.60
CA PHE A 253 -1.95 4.45 -10.52
C PHE A 253 -1.51 4.63 -11.98
N GLY A 254 -0.33 5.23 -12.21
CA GLY A 254 0.17 5.53 -13.56
C GLY A 254 0.00 4.42 -14.60
N PRO A 255 0.39 3.17 -14.30
CA PRO A 255 0.24 2.04 -15.22
C PRO A 255 -1.20 1.68 -15.59
N TYR A 256 -2.16 2.08 -14.79
CA TYR A 256 -3.59 1.78 -14.99
C TYR A 256 -4.38 2.94 -15.57
N ARG A 257 -3.83 4.16 -15.51
CA ARG A 257 -4.54 5.41 -15.86
C ARG A 257 -5.21 5.34 -17.23
N LYS A 258 -4.47 4.92 -18.26
CA LYS A 258 -5.00 4.84 -19.62
C LYS A 258 -6.21 3.90 -19.72
N GLN A 259 -6.17 2.75 -19.10
CA GLN A 259 -7.26 1.78 -19.10
C GLN A 259 -8.51 2.34 -18.41
N TYR A 260 -8.33 3.10 -17.32
CA TYR A 260 -9.44 3.81 -16.68
C TYR A 260 -10.02 4.89 -17.59
N GLU A 261 -9.18 5.69 -18.27
CA GLU A 261 -9.60 6.73 -19.21
C GLU A 261 -10.30 6.14 -20.45
N ASP A 262 -9.88 4.97 -20.90
CA ASP A 262 -10.54 4.24 -22.01
C ASP A 262 -11.92 3.67 -21.60
N LEU A 263 -12.06 3.20 -20.35
CA LEU A 263 -13.31 2.68 -19.81
C LEU A 263 -14.27 3.78 -19.35
N ILE A 264 -13.76 4.91 -18.85
CA ILE A 264 -14.54 6.02 -18.29
C ILE A 264 -14.22 7.28 -19.09
N GLN A 265 -15.03 7.55 -20.10
CA GLN A 265 -14.83 8.69 -21.00
C GLN A 265 -15.51 9.98 -20.53
N SER A 266 -16.06 9.97 -19.32
CA SER A 266 -16.69 11.16 -18.73
C SER A 266 -15.66 12.28 -18.50
N PRO A 267 -15.86 13.50 -19.05
CA PRO A 267 -14.96 14.63 -18.81
C PRO A 267 -14.99 15.13 -17.36
N ASN A 268 -15.95 14.66 -16.57
CA ASN A 268 -16.12 15.05 -15.16
C ASN A 268 -15.52 14.01 -14.21
N MET A 269 -14.79 13.01 -14.72
CA MET A 269 -14.17 11.99 -13.89
C MET A 269 -12.88 12.51 -13.25
N HIS A 270 -12.81 12.40 -11.93
CA HIS A 270 -11.64 12.76 -11.14
C HIS A 270 -10.93 11.51 -10.62
N TYR A 271 -9.60 11.60 -10.49
CA TYR A 271 -8.77 10.58 -9.87
C TYR A 271 -8.02 11.23 -8.71
N MET A 272 -8.13 10.66 -7.52
CA MET A 272 -7.54 11.24 -6.31
C MET A 272 -6.76 10.18 -5.55
N GLU A 273 -5.46 10.37 -5.45
CA GLU A 273 -4.56 9.43 -4.81
C GLU A 273 -4.57 9.57 -3.29
N THR A 274 -4.47 8.43 -2.61
CA THR A 274 -4.35 8.35 -1.15
C THR A 274 -3.25 7.38 -0.77
N TYR A 275 -2.51 7.71 0.29
CA TYR A 275 -1.54 6.80 0.87
C TYR A 275 -2.07 6.25 2.19
N ASN A 276 -2.71 5.09 2.09
CA ASN A 276 -3.27 4.33 3.21
C ASN A 276 -2.64 2.94 3.23
N ALA A 277 -2.05 2.56 4.34
CA ALA A 277 -1.42 1.27 4.60
C ALA A 277 -2.01 0.61 5.85
N SER A 278 -1.68 -0.64 6.10
CA SER A 278 -2.10 -1.34 7.33
C SER A 278 -1.59 -0.63 8.60
N GLU A 279 -0.43 0.00 8.49
CA GLU A 279 0.27 0.72 9.55
C GLU A 279 -0.33 2.10 9.86
N GLY A 280 -1.03 2.73 8.87
CA GLY A 280 -1.60 4.06 9.06
C GLY A 280 -2.13 4.69 7.77
N PHE A 281 -2.62 5.92 7.91
CA PHE A 281 -3.06 6.76 6.80
C PHE A 281 -2.18 8.01 6.76
N PHE A 282 -1.45 8.24 5.67
CA PHE A 282 -0.34 9.20 5.68
C PHE A 282 -0.50 10.38 4.74
N GLY A 283 -1.13 10.18 3.58
CA GLY A 283 -1.19 11.22 2.56
C GLY A 283 -2.48 11.22 1.74
N ILE A 284 -2.85 12.41 1.27
CA ILE A 284 -4.00 12.64 0.40
C ILE A 284 -3.59 13.65 -0.68
N GLN A 285 -3.84 13.34 -1.93
CA GLN A 285 -3.70 14.29 -3.02
C GLN A 285 -4.76 15.41 -2.84
N ASP A 286 -4.32 16.59 -2.45
CA ASP A 286 -5.19 17.72 -2.12
C ASP A 286 -5.41 18.70 -3.29
N ASN A 287 -4.63 18.53 -4.36
CA ASN A 287 -4.74 19.29 -5.62
C ASN A 287 -4.69 18.31 -6.80
N PRO A 288 -5.70 18.26 -7.67
CA PRO A 288 -5.73 17.34 -8.82
C PRO A 288 -4.61 17.59 -9.84
N ASP A 289 -4.08 18.81 -9.90
CA ASP A 289 -3.00 19.20 -10.83
C ASP A 289 -1.60 18.93 -10.26
N ASP A 290 -1.51 18.51 -9.00
CA ASP A 290 -0.26 18.20 -8.31
C ASP A 290 -0.24 16.72 -7.91
N PRO A 291 0.67 15.88 -8.43
CA PRO A 291 0.74 14.48 -8.05
C PRO A 291 1.21 14.25 -6.61
N ALA A 292 1.75 15.29 -5.95
CA ALA A 292 2.19 15.17 -4.58
C ALA A 292 1.01 15.16 -3.60
N MET A 293 1.13 14.34 -2.57
CA MET A 293 0.14 14.22 -1.51
C MET A 293 0.48 15.14 -0.34
N LEU A 294 -0.56 15.77 0.23
CA LEU A 294 -0.46 16.48 1.50
C LEU A 294 -0.19 15.45 2.62
N LEU A 295 0.85 15.67 3.41
CA LEU A 295 1.13 14.83 4.60
C LEU A 295 0.12 15.13 5.70
N MET A 296 -0.55 14.09 6.19
CA MET A 296 -1.60 14.20 7.21
C MET A 296 -0.99 14.14 8.61
N LEU A 297 -1.00 15.28 9.31
CA LEU A 297 -0.17 15.49 10.50
C LEU A 297 -0.87 15.21 11.83
N ASP A 298 -2.20 15.09 11.85
CA ASP A 298 -3.01 15.02 13.09
C ASP A 298 -3.82 13.72 13.22
N TYR A 299 -3.28 12.62 12.64
CA TYR A 299 -3.93 11.30 12.65
C TYR A 299 -3.36 10.34 13.71
N ASP A 300 -2.86 10.83 14.82
CA ASP A 300 -2.15 10.00 15.81
C ASP A 300 -0.99 9.20 15.17
N VAL A 301 -0.33 9.81 14.20
CA VAL A 301 0.92 9.34 13.59
C VAL A 301 1.97 10.43 13.74
N PHE A 302 3.05 10.10 14.44
CA PHE A 302 4.24 10.93 14.49
C PHE A 302 5.26 10.41 13.49
N TYR A 303 5.85 11.31 12.71
CA TYR A 303 6.75 10.99 11.61
C TYR A 303 8.20 11.34 11.93
N GLU A 304 9.07 10.43 11.54
CA GLU A 304 10.51 10.61 11.47
C GLU A 304 11.00 10.09 10.10
N PHE A 305 12.18 10.56 9.68
CA PHE A 305 12.71 10.26 8.36
C PHE A 305 14.18 9.91 8.42
N ILE A 306 14.59 8.84 7.74
CA ILE A 306 15.99 8.44 7.56
C ILE A 306 16.38 8.74 6.13
N PRO A 307 17.43 9.54 5.87
CA PRO A 307 17.96 9.68 4.51
C PRO A 307 18.20 8.31 3.88
N LEU A 308 17.73 8.10 2.66
CA LEU A 308 17.73 6.78 2.02
C LEU A 308 19.14 6.16 1.92
N GLU A 309 20.14 7.00 1.71
CA GLU A 309 21.55 6.60 1.67
C GLU A 309 22.08 6.07 3.00
N GLU A 310 21.41 6.40 4.12
CA GLU A 310 21.82 5.98 5.47
C GLU A 310 20.96 4.85 6.04
N VAL A 311 19.92 4.38 5.34
CA VAL A 311 18.95 3.41 5.89
C VAL A 311 19.58 2.09 6.37
N ASN A 312 20.70 1.71 5.78
CA ASN A 312 21.45 0.50 6.14
C ASN A 312 22.68 0.79 7.01
N ALA A 313 22.86 2.03 7.49
CA ALA A 313 23.95 2.37 8.40
C ALA A 313 23.68 1.77 9.78
N GLU A 314 24.74 1.43 10.52
CA GLU A 314 24.64 0.92 11.90
C GLU A 314 23.98 1.94 12.85
N SER A 315 24.18 3.23 12.59
CA SER A 315 23.56 4.34 13.33
C SER A 315 23.10 5.42 12.34
N PRO A 316 21.93 5.24 11.70
CA PRO A 316 21.45 6.19 10.72
C PRO A 316 21.03 7.52 11.36
N THR A 317 21.22 8.60 10.63
CA THR A 317 20.63 9.90 11.01
C THR A 317 19.12 9.82 10.91
N VAL A 318 18.41 10.25 11.95
CA VAL A 318 16.95 10.30 11.97
C VAL A 318 16.52 11.74 12.23
N VAL A 319 15.73 12.28 11.33
CA VAL A 319 15.25 13.65 11.44
C VAL A 319 13.73 13.70 11.65
N PRO A 320 13.23 14.61 12.49
CA PRO A 320 11.80 14.89 12.59
C PRO A 320 11.32 15.67 11.36
N LEU A 321 10.04 15.99 11.31
CA LEU A 321 9.41 16.66 10.15
C LEU A 321 10.14 17.95 9.73
N GLU A 322 10.55 18.77 10.68
CA GLU A 322 11.27 20.04 10.45
C GLU A 322 12.68 19.86 9.89
N GLY A 323 13.23 18.66 9.94
CA GLY A 323 14.57 18.34 9.43
C GLY A 323 14.62 17.82 8.00
N VAL A 324 13.47 17.68 7.32
CA VAL A 324 13.45 17.16 5.95
C VAL A 324 13.83 18.24 4.92
N GLU A 325 14.46 17.80 3.84
CA GLU A 325 14.90 18.62 2.73
C GLU A 325 14.09 18.26 1.46
N ILE A 326 13.69 19.29 0.69
CA ILE A 326 12.99 19.09 -0.58
C ILE A 326 13.93 18.41 -1.59
N GLY A 327 13.41 17.41 -2.30
CA GLY A 327 14.13 16.66 -3.34
C GLY A 327 15.03 15.53 -2.81
N ARG A 328 15.17 15.38 -1.49
CA ARG A 328 15.90 14.26 -0.87
C ARG A 328 14.98 13.09 -0.61
N ASN A 329 15.45 11.85 -0.85
CA ASN A 329 14.72 10.65 -0.56
C ASN A 329 14.91 10.21 0.90
N TYR A 330 13.82 9.79 1.54
CA TYR A 330 13.80 9.33 2.92
C TYR A 330 13.06 8.01 3.06
N ALA A 331 13.56 7.13 3.93
CA ALA A 331 12.78 6.04 4.49
C ALA A 331 11.93 6.58 5.64
N MET A 332 10.64 6.23 5.64
CA MET A 332 9.68 6.74 6.63
C MET A 332 9.66 5.86 7.87
N VAL A 333 9.77 6.49 9.04
CA VAL A 333 9.62 5.90 10.37
C VAL A 333 8.40 6.52 11.03
N ILE A 334 7.56 5.69 11.64
CA ILE A 334 6.29 6.14 12.23
C ILE A 334 6.16 5.69 13.69
N THR A 335 5.49 6.51 14.47
CA THR A 335 4.96 6.15 15.78
C THR A 335 3.47 6.36 15.78
N THR A 336 2.67 5.35 16.17
CA THR A 336 1.22 5.39 15.98
C THR A 336 0.44 4.97 17.23
N SER A 337 -0.82 5.39 17.31
CA SER A 337 -1.78 4.89 18.32
C SER A 337 -2.22 3.44 18.14
N CYS A 338 -1.52 2.69 17.30
CA CYS A 338 -1.66 1.23 17.17
C CYS A 338 -0.54 0.46 17.90
N GLY A 339 0.39 1.15 18.56
CA GLY A 339 1.52 0.52 19.24
C GLY A 339 2.73 0.28 18.36
N LEU A 340 2.79 0.91 17.20
CA LEU A 340 3.99 0.95 16.37
C LEU A 340 4.88 2.11 16.86
N TRP A 341 5.98 1.79 17.53
CA TRP A 341 6.90 2.75 18.12
C TRP A 341 8.15 2.85 17.27
N ARG A 342 8.44 4.04 16.72
CA ARG A 342 9.56 4.32 15.79
C ARG A 342 9.72 3.20 14.75
N TYR A 343 8.61 2.82 14.14
CA TYR A 343 8.53 1.69 13.23
C TYR A 343 8.96 2.09 11.83
N LEU A 344 9.99 1.42 11.31
CA LEU A 344 10.44 1.57 9.92
C LEU A 344 9.47 0.82 9.00
N ILE A 345 8.59 1.56 8.33
CA ILE A 345 7.52 0.99 7.49
C ILE A 345 8.09 0.32 6.22
N GLY A 346 9.24 0.78 5.75
CA GLY A 346 9.90 0.26 4.56
C GLY A 346 9.60 1.03 3.28
N ASP A 347 8.68 1.97 3.29
CA ASP A 347 8.39 2.84 2.15
C ASP A 347 9.32 4.04 2.13
N THR A 348 9.61 4.55 0.92
CA THR A 348 10.45 5.72 0.71
C THR A 348 9.64 6.85 0.10
N VAL A 349 9.92 8.06 0.57
CA VAL A 349 9.23 9.28 0.16
C VAL A 349 10.22 10.40 -0.16
N MET A 350 9.81 11.32 -1.02
CA MET A 350 10.57 12.53 -1.33
C MET A 350 9.65 13.73 -1.17
N PHE A 351 10.06 14.71 -0.38
CA PHE A 351 9.29 15.94 -0.20
C PHE A 351 9.43 16.85 -1.41
N THR A 352 8.29 17.35 -1.87
CA THR A 352 8.21 18.35 -2.96
C THR A 352 7.94 19.75 -2.42
N SER A 353 7.44 19.86 -1.18
CA SER A 353 7.18 21.10 -0.46
C SER A 353 7.24 20.87 1.04
N THR A 354 7.61 21.91 1.79
CA THR A 354 7.55 21.94 3.26
C THR A 354 6.53 22.94 3.80
N LYS A 355 5.83 23.69 2.92
CA LYS A 355 4.77 24.65 3.28
C LYS A 355 3.63 24.66 2.27
N PRO A 356 2.66 23.77 2.40
CA PRO A 356 2.56 22.65 3.36
C PRO A 356 3.52 21.51 3.04
N TYR A 357 3.69 20.58 3.96
CA TYR A 357 4.44 19.36 3.68
C TYR A 357 3.71 18.49 2.67
N LYS A 358 4.31 18.37 1.50
CA LYS A 358 3.85 17.51 0.41
C LYS A 358 4.96 16.56 -0.02
N PHE A 359 4.56 15.36 -0.39
CA PHE A 359 5.51 14.32 -0.77
C PHE A 359 4.97 13.43 -1.88
N VAL A 360 5.87 12.71 -2.53
CA VAL A 360 5.58 11.60 -3.43
C VAL A 360 6.20 10.32 -2.88
N ILE A 361 5.56 9.18 -3.12
CA ILE A 361 6.14 7.88 -2.82
C ILE A 361 7.15 7.57 -3.92
N THR A 362 8.39 7.25 -3.53
CA THR A 362 9.49 6.99 -4.47
C THR A 362 9.82 5.50 -4.60
N GLY A 363 9.33 4.67 -3.67
CA GLY A 363 9.56 3.24 -3.68
C GLY A 363 9.63 2.63 -2.29
N ARG A 364 10.54 1.66 -2.12
CA ARG A 364 10.81 1.00 -0.84
C ARG A 364 12.30 0.88 -0.56
N THR A 365 12.62 0.71 0.73
CA THR A 365 14.00 0.51 1.21
C THR A 365 14.62 -0.81 0.74
N LYS A 366 13.80 -1.79 0.37
CA LYS A 366 14.23 -3.08 -0.21
C LYS A 366 13.68 -3.23 -1.62
N TYR A 367 14.43 -3.92 -2.49
CA TYR A 367 13.95 -4.29 -3.82
C TYR A 367 12.73 -5.22 -3.72
N PHE A 368 11.66 -4.89 -4.45
CA PHE A 368 10.42 -5.65 -4.44
C PHE A 368 9.59 -5.33 -5.68
N ILE A 369 8.61 -6.19 -6.00
CA ILE A 369 7.56 -5.94 -6.99
C ILE A 369 6.22 -5.92 -6.26
N ASN A 370 5.45 -4.86 -6.42
CA ASN A 370 4.10 -4.72 -5.91
C ASN A 370 3.23 -3.97 -6.92
N ALA A 371 3.18 -4.50 -8.13
CA ALA A 371 2.45 -3.88 -9.23
C ALA A 371 0.95 -4.22 -9.20
N PHE A 372 0.61 -5.37 -8.61
CA PHE A 372 -0.74 -5.95 -8.58
C PHE A 372 -1.22 -6.21 -7.14
N GLY A 373 -0.44 -5.85 -6.13
CA GLY A 373 -0.67 -6.12 -4.71
C GLY A 373 -0.06 -7.44 -4.25
N GLU A 374 0.95 -7.96 -4.94
CA GLU A 374 1.63 -9.23 -4.65
C GLU A 374 2.81 -9.14 -3.69
N GLU A 375 3.31 -7.93 -3.46
CA GLU A 375 4.46 -7.63 -2.59
C GLU A 375 5.59 -8.67 -2.64
N LEU A 376 6.08 -8.97 -3.84
CA LEU A 376 7.19 -9.89 -4.06
C LEU A 376 8.50 -9.25 -3.63
N ILE A 377 9.09 -9.70 -2.53
CA ILE A 377 10.35 -9.18 -1.99
C ILE A 377 11.56 -10.01 -2.45
N MET A 378 12.77 -9.48 -2.23
CA MET A 378 14.03 -10.12 -2.60
C MET A 378 14.17 -11.55 -2.05
N ASP A 379 13.81 -11.76 -0.78
CA ASP A 379 13.89 -13.07 -0.15
C ASP A 379 12.99 -14.11 -0.85
N ASN A 380 11.78 -13.69 -1.29
CA ASN A 380 10.92 -14.56 -2.09
C ASN A 380 11.58 -14.90 -3.43
N ALA A 381 12.15 -13.92 -4.12
CA ALA A 381 12.82 -14.10 -5.39
C ALA A 381 14.01 -15.07 -5.28
N GLU A 382 14.88 -14.85 -4.30
CA GLU A 382 16.06 -15.67 -4.09
C GLU A 382 15.72 -17.13 -3.72
N LYS A 383 14.72 -17.32 -2.84
CA LYS A 383 14.25 -18.66 -2.46
C LYS A 383 13.57 -19.37 -3.64
N GLY A 384 12.76 -18.64 -4.41
CA GLY A 384 12.11 -19.18 -5.60
C GLY A 384 13.10 -19.62 -6.66
N LEU A 385 14.10 -18.79 -6.95
CA LEU A 385 15.19 -19.13 -7.87
C LEU A 385 16.01 -20.33 -7.38
N ALA A 386 16.37 -20.36 -6.10
CA ALA A 386 17.10 -21.49 -5.52
C ALA A 386 16.32 -22.80 -5.64
N TYR A 387 15.00 -22.77 -5.43
CA TYR A 387 14.14 -23.94 -5.62
C TYR A 387 14.10 -24.37 -7.09
N ALA A 388 13.87 -23.43 -8.03
CA ALA A 388 13.83 -23.74 -9.46
C ALA A 388 15.17 -24.28 -9.96
N CYS A 389 16.31 -23.73 -9.51
CA CYS A 389 17.65 -24.25 -9.80
C CYS A 389 17.81 -25.70 -9.31
N LYS A 390 17.38 -26.00 -8.10
CA LYS A 390 17.46 -27.35 -7.52
C LYS A 390 16.67 -28.38 -8.33
N GLU A 391 15.44 -28.02 -8.75
CA GLU A 391 14.54 -28.94 -9.47
C GLU A 391 14.91 -29.14 -10.96
N THR A 392 15.69 -28.21 -11.52
CA THR A 392 16.03 -28.22 -12.95
C THR A 392 17.52 -28.39 -13.23
N GLY A 393 18.37 -28.40 -12.20
CA GLY A 393 19.84 -28.47 -12.34
C GLY A 393 20.47 -27.18 -12.88
N ALA A 394 19.68 -26.09 -13.04
CA ALA A 394 20.16 -24.79 -13.51
C ALA A 394 21.03 -24.08 -12.47
N GLN A 395 21.87 -23.14 -12.93
CA GLN A 395 22.59 -22.20 -12.08
C GLN A 395 22.41 -20.77 -12.62
N VAL A 396 21.86 -19.90 -11.80
CA VAL A 396 21.63 -18.49 -12.12
C VAL A 396 22.87 -17.67 -11.78
N LEU A 397 23.33 -16.86 -12.71
CA LEU A 397 24.46 -15.94 -12.53
C LEU A 397 23.96 -14.58 -12.08
N GLU A 398 23.00 -13.99 -12.80
CA GLU A 398 22.37 -12.70 -12.48
C GLU A 398 20.93 -12.67 -13.00
N TYR A 399 20.10 -11.81 -12.44
CA TYR A 399 18.72 -11.66 -12.86
C TYR A 399 18.14 -10.28 -12.57
N THR A 400 17.07 -9.95 -13.28
CA THR A 400 16.16 -8.87 -12.93
C THR A 400 14.72 -9.29 -13.22
N ALA A 401 13.78 -8.79 -12.46
CA ALA A 401 12.36 -9.00 -12.69
C ALA A 401 11.58 -7.69 -12.62
N ALA A 402 10.60 -7.56 -13.50
CA ALA A 402 9.70 -6.42 -13.54
C ALA A 402 8.31 -6.84 -14.00
N PRO A 403 7.24 -6.10 -13.64
CA PRO A 403 5.88 -6.42 -14.08
C PRO A 403 5.69 -6.10 -15.56
N VAL A 404 4.88 -6.91 -16.24
CA VAL A 404 4.22 -6.57 -17.50
C VAL A 404 2.80 -6.19 -17.15
N TYR A 405 2.44 -4.93 -17.43
CA TYR A 405 1.10 -4.42 -17.16
C TYR A 405 0.13 -4.83 -18.27
N MET A 406 -1.16 -4.85 -17.93
CA MET A 406 -2.22 -5.17 -18.88
C MET A 406 -2.25 -4.13 -20.01
N ASP A 407 -2.28 -4.59 -21.25
CA ASP A 407 -2.59 -3.80 -22.43
C ASP A 407 -3.68 -4.52 -23.25
N GLU A 408 -4.06 -3.99 -24.43
CA GLU A 408 -5.09 -4.58 -25.28
C GLU A 408 -4.79 -6.04 -25.68
N ASN A 409 -3.54 -6.47 -25.61
CA ASN A 409 -3.08 -7.78 -26.08
C ASN A 409 -2.41 -8.65 -24.98
N ALA A 410 -2.07 -8.08 -23.81
CA ALA A 410 -1.36 -8.77 -22.74
C ALA A 410 -2.08 -8.66 -21.41
N LYS A 411 -2.15 -9.75 -20.68
CA LYS A 411 -2.58 -9.78 -19.28
C LYS A 411 -1.37 -9.54 -18.35
N CYS A 412 -1.65 -9.08 -17.13
CA CYS A 412 -0.61 -8.81 -16.13
C CYS A 412 0.22 -10.04 -15.81
N ARG A 413 1.54 -9.93 -15.77
CA ARG A 413 2.48 -10.98 -15.33
C ARG A 413 3.78 -10.39 -14.84
N HIS A 414 4.59 -11.20 -14.17
CA HIS A 414 6.01 -10.89 -13.96
C HIS A 414 6.85 -11.41 -15.13
N GLN A 415 7.78 -10.60 -15.59
CA GLN A 415 8.80 -11.00 -16.55
C GLN A 415 10.17 -11.04 -15.85
N TRP A 416 10.84 -12.16 -15.96
CA TRP A 416 12.13 -12.42 -15.36
C TRP A 416 13.17 -12.58 -16.47
N LEU A 417 14.18 -11.72 -16.49
CA LEU A 417 15.33 -11.83 -17.39
C LEU A 417 16.48 -12.41 -16.59
N ILE A 418 16.95 -13.59 -17.00
CA ILE A 418 17.88 -14.40 -16.22
C ILE A 418 19.09 -14.80 -17.06
N GLU A 419 20.27 -14.46 -16.56
CA GLU A 419 21.55 -14.97 -17.07
C GLU A 419 21.92 -16.24 -16.31
N PHE A 420 22.15 -17.33 -17.04
CA PHE A 420 22.49 -18.61 -16.47
C PHE A 420 23.99 -18.87 -16.63
N SER A 421 24.66 -19.39 -15.60
CA SER A 421 25.96 -20.03 -15.72
C SER A 421 25.82 -21.48 -16.14
N GLN A 422 24.69 -22.12 -15.81
CA GLN A 422 24.29 -23.44 -16.32
C GLN A 422 22.79 -23.38 -16.63
N GLU A 423 22.43 -23.57 -17.90
CA GLU A 423 21.07 -23.50 -18.37
C GLU A 423 20.22 -24.68 -17.90
N PRO A 424 18.91 -24.51 -17.66
CA PRO A 424 18.02 -25.64 -17.47
C PRO A 424 17.77 -26.34 -18.81
N ASP A 425 17.55 -27.65 -18.78
CA ASP A 425 17.15 -28.41 -19.97
C ASP A 425 15.82 -27.95 -20.56
N ASP A 426 14.94 -27.43 -19.71
CA ASP A 426 13.63 -26.88 -20.07
C ASP A 426 13.37 -25.57 -19.31
N LEU A 427 13.43 -24.45 -20.04
CA LEU A 427 13.20 -23.11 -19.50
C LEU A 427 11.76 -22.93 -18.99
N LYS A 428 10.79 -23.59 -19.65
CA LYS A 428 9.40 -23.58 -19.21
C LYS A 428 9.23 -24.25 -17.85
N LYS A 429 9.83 -25.44 -17.69
CA LYS A 429 9.83 -26.16 -16.41
C LYS A 429 10.51 -25.34 -15.31
N PHE A 430 11.56 -24.61 -15.61
CA PHE A 430 12.19 -23.69 -14.66
C PHE A 430 11.21 -22.59 -14.20
N GLY A 431 10.50 -21.96 -15.14
CA GLY A 431 9.48 -20.97 -14.85
C GLY A 431 8.32 -21.54 -14.02
N ASP A 432 7.85 -22.75 -14.34
CA ASP A 432 6.78 -23.43 -13.60
C ASP A 432 7.21 -23.73 -12.15
N CYS A 433 8.44 -24.16 -11.92
CA CYS A 433 9.00 -24.38 -10.58
C CYS A 433 9.10 -23.06 -9.80
N LEU A 434 9.57 -22.00 -10.43
CA LEU A 434 9.69 -20.67 -9.81
C LEU A 434 8.32 -20.13 -9.41
N ASP A 435 7.36 -20.10 -10.33
CA ASP A 435 6.00 -19.63 -10.08
C ASP A 435 5.29 -20.41 -8.97
N HIS A 436 5.38 -21.73 -9.03
CA HIS A 436 4.81 -22.61 -8.00
C HIS A 436 5.37 -22.33 -6.61
N TYR A 437 6.69 -22.20 -6.50
CA TYR A 437 7.32 -21.97 -5.21
C TYR A 437 7.02 -20.57 -4.67
N LEU A 438 6.95 -19.54 -5.53
CA LEU A 438 6.55 -18.20 -5.13
C LEU A 438 5.13 -18.18 -4.54
N GLN A 439 4.21 -18.94 -5.12
CA GLN A 439 2.85 -19.10 -4.56
C GLN A 439 2.88 -19.76 -3.17
N GLN A 440 3.76 -20.71 -2.92
CA GLN A 440 3.86 -21.38 -1.61
C GLN A 440 4.37 -20.47 -0.49
N ILE A 441 5.29 -19.53 -0.81
CA ILE A 441 5.98 -18.73 0.20
C ILE A 441 5.47 -17.28 0.31
N ASN A 442 4.59 -16.87 -0.61
CA ASN A 442 4.02 -15.52 -0.61
C ASN A 442 2.51 -15.60 -0.85
N SER A 443 1.73 -15.36 0.22
CA SER A 443 0.27 -15.49 0.18
C SER A 443 -0.41 -14.46 -0.72
N ASP A 444 0.19 -13.27 -0.89
CA ASP A 444 -0.38 -12.25 -1.77
C ASP A 444 -0.11 -12.57 -3.23
N TYR A 445 1.09 -13.10 -3.53
CA TYR A 445 1.39 -13.64 -4.85
C TYR A 445 0.44 -14.81 -5.18
N GLU A 446 0.25 -15.78 -4.25
CA GLU A 446 -0.70 -16.89 -4.40
C GLU A 446 -2.12 -16.37 -4.70
N ALA A 447 -2.61 -15.39 -3.93
CA ALA A 447 -3.94 -14.81 -4.12
C ALA A 447 -4.10 -14.14 -5.50
N LYS A 448 -3.06 -13.45 -5.99
CA LYS A 448 -3.09 -12.80 -7.32
C LYS A 448 -2.96 -13.79 -8.48
N ARG A 449 -2.23 -14.90 -8.26
CA ARG A 449 -2.07 -15.99 -9.22
C ARG A 449 -3.30 -16.88 -9.32
N SER A 450 -4.23 -16.81 -8.34
CA SER A 450 -5.43 -17.64 -8.33
C SER A 450 -6.21 -17.50 -9.63
N HIS A 451 -6.34 -18.61 -10.36
CA HIS A 451 -7.04 -18.71 -11.65
C HIS A 451 -6.57 -17.75 -12.76
N ASP A 452 -5.34 -17.24 -12.67
CA ASP A 452 -4.74 -16.32 -13.67
C ASP A 452 -5.57 -15.04 -13.93
N ILE A 453 -6.31 -14.58 -12.95
CA ILE A 453 -7.25 -13.47 -13.13
C ILE A 453 -6.54 -12.13 -13.06
N THR A 454 -5.79 -11.89 -12.00
CA THR A 454 -5.09 -10.62 -11.79
C THR A 454 -3.65 -10.71 -12.29
N LEU A 455 -2.97 -11.80 -11.97
CA LEU A 455 -1.60 -12.06 -12.34
C LEU A 455 -1.50 -13.42 -13.02
N GLN A 456 -1.03 -13.44 -14.27
CA GLN A 456 -0.77 -14.68 -15.00
C GLN A 456 0.53 -15.35 -14.56
N HIS A 457 0.75 -16.56 -15.06
CA HIS A 457 2.03 -17.27 -14.94
C HIS A 457 3.18 -16.35 -15.35
N LEU A 458 4.27 -16.37 -14.56
CA LEU A 458 5.45 -15.58 -14.86
C LEU A 458 6.11 -16.02 -16.18
N GLU A 459 6.80 -15.08 -16.81
CA GLU A 459 7.56 -15.33 -18.02
C GLU A 459 9.06 -15.27 -17.71
N VAL A 460 9.80 -16.30 -18.09
CA VAL A 460 11.25 -16.31 -18.00
C VAL A 460 11.84 -16.07 -19.38
N VAL A 461 12.65 -15.03 -19.51
CA VAL A 461 13.44 -14.71 -20.69
C VAL A 461 14.90 -15.00 -20.37
N LYS A 462 15.56 -15.75 -21.26
CA LYS A 462 16.99 -16.02 -21.15
C LYS A 462 17.78 -14.77 -21.58
N ALA A 463 18.67 -14.33 -20.72
CA ALA A 463 19.68 -13.33 -21.05
C ALA A 463 20.89 -13.99 -21.75
N ARG A 464 21.48 -13.27 -22.72
CA ARG A 464 22.76 -13.69 -23.29
C ARG A 464 23.90 -13.53 -22.27
N GLU A 465 24.97 -14.25 -22.48
CA GLU A 465 26.16 -14.17 -21.63
C GLU A 465 26.71 -12.72 -21.58
N GLY A 466 27.00 -12.23 -20.38
CA GLY A 466 27.57 -10.91 -20.13
C GLY A 466 26.61 -9.73 -20.29
N LEU A 467 25.32 -9.96 -20.56
CA LEU A 467 24.32 -8.91 -20.79
C LEU A 467 24.31 -7.84 -19.68
N PHE A 468 24.23 -8.26 -18.44
CA PHE A 468 24.16 -7.35 -17.28
C PHE A 468 25.44 -6.53 -17.10
N ASN A 469 26.60 -7.10 -17.40
CA ASN A 469 27.87 -6.39 -17.38
C ASN A 469 27.95 -5.34 -18.49
N ASP A 470 27.48 -5.67 -19.69
CA ASP A 470 27.47 -4.73 -20.83
C ASP A 470 26.53 -3.55 -20.55
N TRP A 471 25.35 -3.82 -19.99
CA TRP A 471 24.42 -2.78 -19.57
C TRP A 471 25.01 -1.86 -18.49
N LEU A 472 25.71 -2.40 -17.49
CA LEU A 472 26.42 -1.61 -16.47
C LEU A 472 27.55 -0.77 -17.08
N LYS A 473 28.28 -1.28 -18.08
CA LYS A 473 29.28 -0.51 -18.85
C LYS A 473 28.62 0.66 -19.57
N MET A 474 27.54 0.41 -20.29
CA MET A 474 26.78 1.44 -21.01
C MET A 474 26.30 2.56 -20.08
N LYS A 475 25.90 2.24 -18.85
CA LYS A 475 25.50 3.18 -17.82
C LYS A 475 26.67 3.89 -17.11
N GLY A 476 27.93 3.58 -17.45
CA GLY A 476 29.10 4.11 -16.74
C GLY A 476 29.21 3.63 -15.28
N LYS A 477 28.61 2.50 -14.96
CA LYS A 477 28.52 1.94 -13.60
C LYS A 477 29.30 0.62 -13.44
N LEU A 478 30.08 0.21 -14.40
CA LEU A 478 30.90 -0.99 -14.29
C LEU A 478 32.09 -0.70 -13.35
N GLY A 479 32.20 -1.54 -12.33
CA GLY A 479 33.23 -1.39 -11.28
C GLY A 479 32.69 -0.70 -10.02
N GLY A 480 32.92 -1.30 -8.86
CA GLY A 480 32.42 -0.83 -7.58
C GLY A 480 31.16 -1.58 -7.09
N GLN A 481 30.39 -0.96 -6.22
CA GLN A 481 29.22 -1.61 -5.57
C GLN A 481 27.91 -1.52 -6.37
N HIS A 482 27.95 -1.10 -7.62
CA HIS A 482 26.76 -0.97 -8.45
C HIS A 482 26.26 -2.34 -8.92
N LYS A 483 24.99 -2.62 -8.66
CA LYS A 483 24.29 -3.83 -9.10
C LYS A 483 23.06 -3.46 -9.92
N VAL A 484 22.65 -4.37 -10.80
CA VAL A 484 21.35 -4.25 -11.48
C VAL A 484 20.24 -4.39 -10.43
N PRO A 485 19.21 -3.52 -10.44
CA PRO A 485 18.05 -3.71 -9.60
C PRO A 485 17.37 -5.05 -9.89
N ARG A 486 17.41 -5.99 -8.94
CA ARG A 486 16.89 -7.35 -9.14
C ARG A 486 15.37 -7.42 -9.20
N LEU A 487 14.68 -6.58 -8.44
CA LEU A 487 13.23 -6.43 -8.48
C LEU A 487 12.89 -4.95 -8.66
N SER A 488 11.98 -4.63 -9.56
CA SER A 488 11.57 -3.26 -9.83
C SER A 488 10.11 -3.19 -10.29
N ASN A 489 9.34 -2.23 -9.76
CA ASN A 489 8.02 -1.91 -10.30
C ASN A 489 8.09 -1.15 -11.64
N SER A 490 9.24 -0.56 -11.96
CA SER A 490 9.49 0.13 -13.23
C SER A 490 10.12 -0.81 -14.24
N ARG A 491 9.61 -0.81 -15.45
CA ARG A 491 10.16 -1.57 -16.58
C ARG A 491 11.38 -0.94 -17.23
N LYS A 492 11.72 0.31 -16.90
CA LYS A 492 12.77 1.06 -17.59
C LYS A 492 14.08 0.28 -17.77
N ASN A 493 14.59 -0.31 -16.70
CA ASN A 493 15.82 -1.10 -16.77
C ASN A 493 15.63 -2.43 -17.51
N MET A 494 14.46 -3.05 -17.31
CA MET A 494 14.09 -4.30 -17.99
C MET A 494 14.02 -4.09 -19.51
N ASP A 495 13.36 -3.04 -19.95
CA ASP A 495 13.17 -2.78 -21.39
C ASP A 495 14.52 -2.44 -22.06
N GLU A 496 15.37 -1.63 -21.43
CA GLU A 496 16.74 -1.39 -21.91
C GLU A 496 17.58 -2.67 -22.00
N LEU A 497 17.47 -3.57 -21.01
CA LEU A 497 18.16 -4.86 -21.01
C LEU A 497 17.61 -5.81 -22.09
N LEU A 498 16.30 -5.81 -22.30
CA LEU A 498 15.68 -6.62 -23.37
C LEU A 498 16.08 -6.14 -24.77
N GLU A 499 16.17 -4.83 -24.99
CA GLU A 499 16.69 -4.25 -26.24
C GLU A 499 18.14 -4.72 -26.48
N LEU A 500 19.00 -4.57 -25.48
CA LEU A 500 20.40 -5.00 -25.55
C LEU A 500 20.56 -6.53 -25.68
N ASN A 501 19.58 -7.31 -25.24
CA ASN A 501 19.56 -8.78 -25.35
C ASN A 501 19.26 -9.28 -26.78
N GLN A 502 18.68 -8.42 -27.63
CA GLN A 502 18.37 -8.72 -29.04
C GLN A 502 19.53 -8.41 -29.98
N GLU A 503 20.50 -7.61 -29.54
CA GLU A 503 21.74 -7.29 -30.28
C GLU A 503 22.79 -8.42 -30.12
#